data_a214792e31703e4f0186f2ceb233e40b
#
_entry.id   a214792e31703e4f0186f2ceb233e40b
#
_cell.length_a   1.000
_cell.length_b   1.000
_cell.length_c   1.000
_cell.angle_alpha   90.00
_cell.angle_beta   90.00
_cell.angle_gamma   90.00
#
_symmetry.space_group_name_H-M   'P 1'
#
loop_
_entity.id
_entity.type
_entity.pdbx_description
1 polymer ?
#
loop_
_entity_poly.entity_id
_entity_poly.type
_entity_poly.pdbx_seq_one_letter_code
_entity_poly.pdbx_strand_id
1 'polypeptide(L)'
;GPPPGAPPPPPPPPPSAPTPPGRGGPPPPPPARGAPPRRPPPPPDAFDSNCITPGTAFMAQLGEAFEAWLAHKGANDPFYESVEIVFSGPDVAGEGEHKVMDFIRARQKTETRGSAKHCFYGLDADLIMLGLVTHEPKFLLLREKMSVRHARRGRKPKDPLEYTRYDFELLEVGLLRDMLRLQFDEDRDVERLVDDFVCLCMLVGNDFLPNVPHLEIADGSLDLMMSTYKELRPALGGFVSRKEAIHLPRLELVFRSLAAFEPQYFARRGLQEQN
;
A
#
# COMPACT_ATOMS: atom_id res chain seq x y z
N GLY A 1 -68.72 -13.40 -29.20
CA GLY A 1 -68.23 -12.10 -29.64
C GLY A 1 -66.70 -12.07 -29.70
N PRO A 2 -66.12 -11.47 -30.73
CA PRO A 2 -64.67 -11.39 -30.86
C PRO A 2 -64.05 -10.50 -29.74
N PRO A 3 -62.79 -10.68 -29.40
CA PRO A 3 -62.10 -9.88 -28.37
C PRO A 3 -61.93 -8.40 -28.81
N PRO A 4 -61.85 -7.46 -27.84
CA PRO A 4 -61.73 -6.04 -28.13
C PRO A 4 -60.40 -5.73 -28.83
N GLY A 5 -60.52 -4.90 -29.90
CA GLY A 5 -59.41 -4.58 -30.79
C GLY A 5 -58.25 -3.82 -30.14
N ALA A 6 -57.06 -4.10 -30.62
CA ALA A 6 -55.83 -3.38 -30.26
C ALA A 6 -55.92 -1.90 -30.66
N PRO A 7 -55.30 -1.00 -29.90
CA PRO A 7 -55.27 0.43 -30.21
C PRO A 7 -54.50 0.68 -31.53
N PRO A 8 -54.87 1.70 -32.29
CA PRO A 8 -54.19 2.05 -33.57
C PRO A 8 -52.74 2.43 -33.35
N PRO A 9 -51.86 2.18 -34.31
CA PRO A 9 -50.48 2.57 -34.24
C PRO A 9 -50.28 4.13 -34.20
N PRO A 10 -49.26 4.62 -33.54
CA PRO A 10 -49.01 6.05 -33.48
C PRO A 10 -48.66 6.63 -34.86
N PRO A 11 -49.00 7.88 -35.09
CA PRO A 11 -48.70 8.54 -36.37
C PRO A 11 -47.19 8.62 -36.63
N PRO A 12 -46.76 8.62 -37.93
CA PRO A 12 -45.36 8.76 -38.27
C PRO A 12 -44.80 10.13 -37.83
N PRO A 13 -43.50 10.21 -37.48
CA PRO A 13 -42.88 11.48 -37.09
C PRO A 13 -42.85 12.48 -38.26
N PRO A 14 -42.94 13.77 -37.96
CA PRO A 14 -42.87 14.78 -39.01
C PRO A 14 -41.52 14.78 -39.73
N PRO A 15 -41.47 15.21 -41.00
CA PRO A 15 -40.22 15.27 -41.75
C PRO A 15 -39.23 16.22 -41.12
N SER A 16 -37.97 15.76 -41.04
CA SER A 16 -36.85 16.53 -40.49
C SER A 16 -36.67 17.84 -41.21
N ALA A 17 -36.55 18.93 -40.45
CA ALA A 17 -36.20 20.25 -40.99
C ALA A 17 -34.81 20.23 -41.68
N PRO A 18 -34.59 21.02 -42.76
CA PRO A 18 -33.31 21.08 -43.45
C PRO A 18 -32.21 21.60 -42.49
N THR A 19 -31.10 20.89 -42.43
CA THR A 19 -29.93 21.24 -41.64
C THR A 19 -29.32 22.56 -42.19
N PRO A 20 -29.04 23.56 -41.34
CA PRO A 20 -28.34 24.77 -41.79
C PRO A 20 -26.91 24.44 -42.20
N PRO A 21 -26.30 25.20 -43.15
CA PRO A 21 -24.94 24.96 -43.60
C PRO A 21 -23.95 25.08 -42.45
N GLY A 22 -23.08 24.06 -42.31
CA GLY A 22 -22.18 23.88 -41.18
C GLY A 22 -21.29 25.10 -40.94
N ARG A 23 -21.30 25.60 -39.74
CA ARG A 23 -20.16 26.32 -39.17
C ARG A 23 -19.04 25.28 -39.01
N GLY A 24 -17.87 25.59 -39.61
CA GLY A 24 -16.70 24.75 -39.51
C GLY A 24 -16.45 24.37 -38.03
N GLY A 25 -16.44 23.08 -37.75
CA GLY A 25 -16.09 22.57 -36.43
C GLY A 25 -14.68 23.01 -36.02
N PRO A 26 -14.36 23.02 -34.75
CA PRO A 26 -13.01 23.30 -34.28
C PRO A 26 -12.03 22.36 -34.99
N PRO A 27 -10.81 22.83 -35.32
CA PRO A 27 -9.81 22.00 -35.96
C PRO A 27 -9.58 20.74 -35.11
N PRO A 28 -9.30 19.58 -35.73
CA PRO A 28 -9.03 18.37 -35.00
C PRO A 28 -7.85 18.62 -34.03
N PRO A 29 -7.88 18.04 -32.82
CA PRO A 29 -6.78 18.17 -31.89
C PRO A 29 -5.48 17.71 -32.57
N PRO A 30 -4.33 18.35 -32.28
CA PRO A 30 -3.07 17.92 -32.84
C PRO A 30 -2.84 16.42 -32.47
N PRO A 31 -2.21 15.64 -33.36
CA PRO A 31 -1.96 14.23 -33.09
C PRO A 31 -1.19 14.12 -31.78
N ALA A 32 -1.71 13.32 -30.87
CA ALA A 32 -1.06 13.02 -29.59
C ALA A 32 0.40 12.69 -29.86
N ARG A 33 1.33 13.39 -29.21
CA ARG A 33 2.78 13.12 -29.32
C ARG A 33 2.96 11.63 -29.13
N GLY A 34 3.57 10.99 -30.11
CA GLY A 34 3.58 9.57 -30.34
C GLY A 34 3.73 8.77 -29.05
N ALA A 35 2.82 7.84 -28.85
CA ALA A 35 2.98 6.84 -27.78
C ALA A 35 4.38 6.25 -27.92
N PRO A 36 5.10 6.03 -26.81
CA PRO A 36 6.43 5.42 -26.87
C PRO A 36 6.31 4.12 -27.68
N PRO A 37 7.30 3.79 -28.52
CA PRO A 37 7.24 2.62 -29.37
C PRO A 37 6.89 1.41 -28.51
N ARG A 38 5.85 0.68 -28.88
CA ARG A 38 5.45 -0.55 -28.18
C ARG A 38 6.68 -1.45 -28.14
N ARG A 39 7.07 -1.88 -26.95
CA ARG A 39 8.13 -2.88 -26.82
C ARG A 39 7.75 -4.07 -27.69
N PRO A 40 8.70 -4.63 -28.44
CA PRO A 40 8.46 -5.87 -29.18
C PRO A 40 7.92 -6.92 -28.20
N PRO A 41 7.02 -7.81 -28.63
CA PRO A 41 6.52 -8.89 -27.79
C PRO A 41 7.72 -9.68 -27.28
N PRO A 42 7.70 -10.16 -26.03
CA PRO A 42 8.75 -10.99 -25.48
C PRO A 42 8.89 -12.25 -26.36
N PRO A 43 10.12 -12.82 -26.45
CA PRO A 43 10.31 -14.08 -27.16
C PRO A 43 9.39 -15.17 -26.59
N PRO A 44 8.99 -16.18 -27.40
CA PRO A 44 8.04 -17.22 -26.98
C PRO A 44 8.46 -17.98 -25.71
N ASP A 45 9.76 -18.06 -25.44
CA ASP A 45 10.35 -18.77 -24.29
C ASP A 45 10.65 -17.82 -23.10
N ALA A 46 10.22 -16.56 -23.16
CA ALA A 46 10.43 -15.63 -22.05
C ALA A 46 9.52 -16.00 -20.88
N PHE A 47 10.13 -16.05 -19.69
CA PHE A 47 9.38 -16.23 -18.45
C PHE A 47 8.33 -15.12 -18.29
N ASP A 48 7.08 -15.51 -18.14
CA ASP A 48 5.99 -14.59 -17.85
C ASP A 48 5.88 -14.34 -16.34
N SER A 49 6.32 -13.17 -15.90
CA SER A 49 6.25 -12.77 -14.48
C SER A 49 4.83 -12.72 -13.90
N ASN A 50 3.78 -12.67 -14.73
CA ASN A 50 2.41 -12.71 -14.27
C ASN A 50 2.02 -14.05 -13.66
N CYS A 51 2.78 -15.12 -13.94
CA CYS A 51 2.58 -16.40 -13.27
C CYS A 51 2.98 -16.39 -11.79
N ILE A 52 3.74 -15.36 -11.32
CA ILE A 52 4.01 -15.13 -9.89
C ILE A 52 2.76 -14.49 -9.26
N THR A 53 1.68 -15.26 -9.21
CA THR A 53 0.38 -14.85 -8.68
C THR A 53 -0.24 -16.04 -7.94
N PRO A 54 -0.84 -15.84 -6.77
CA PRO A 54 -1.51 -16.90 -6.03
C PRO A 54 -2.52 -17.67 -6.91
N GLY A 55 -2.55 -18.99 -6.77
CA GLY A 55 -3.46 -19.86 -7.52
C GLY A 55 -2.96 -20.30 -8.90
N THR A 56 -1.77 -19.88 -9.34
CA THR A 56 -1.17 -20.36 -10.59
C THR A 56 -0.43 -21.68 -10.38
N ALA A 57 -0.32 -22.48 -11.45
CA ALA A 57 0.45 -23.72 -11.42
C ALA A 57 1.93 -23.49 -11.08
N PHE A 58 2.50 -22.36 -11.52
CA PHE A 58 3.87 -21.97 -11.17
C PHE A 58 4.04 -21.80 -9.66
N MET A 59 3.13 -21.08 -9.00
CA MET A 59 3.21 -20.86 -7.56
C MET A 59 3.03 -22.15 -6.75
N ALA A 60 2.16 -23.06 -7.21
CA ALA A 60 2.00 -24.37 -6.59
C ALA A 60 3.31 -25.18 -6.68
N GLN A 61 3.91 -25.28 -7.87
CA GLN A 61 5.19 -25.96 -8.06
C GLN A 61 6.35 -25.32 -7.28
N LEU A 62 6.35 -23.99 -7.18
CA LEU A 62 7.34 -23.25 -6.39
C LEU A 62 7.19 -23.58 -4.90
N GLY A 63 5.96 -23.66 -4.40
CA GLY A 63 5.67 -24.06 -3.01
C GLY A 63 6.22 -25.46 -2.71
N GLU A 64 5.88 -26.45 -3.52
CA GLU A 64 6.37 -27.83 -3.38
C GLU A 64 7.91 -27.92 -3.45
N ALA A 65 8.52 -27.18 -4.38
CA ALA A 65 9.99 -27.13 -4.51
C ALA A 65 10.65 -26.49 -3.29
N PHE A 66 10.02 -25.47 -2.70
CA PHE A 66 10.51 -24.80 -1.49
C PHE A 66 10.44 -25.72 -0.27
N GLU A 67 9.33 -26.43 -0.09
CA GLU A 67 9.19 -27.43 0.99
C GLU A 67 10.25 -28.52 0.89
N ALA A 68 10.45 -29.08 -0.30
CA ALA A 68 11.48 -30.10 -0.54
C ALA A 68 12.89 -29.55 -0.25
N TRP A 69 13.16 -28.30 -0.65
CA TRP A 69 14.44 -27.65 -0.39
C TRP A 69 14.66 -27.41 1.12
N LEU A 70 13.65 -26.94 1.84
CA LEU A 70 13.72 -26.73 3.29
C LEU A 70 13.95 -28.06 4.03
N ALA A 71 13.26 -29.13 3.66
CA ALA A 71 13.45 -30.46 4.22
C ALA A 71 14.90 -30.96 3.98
N HIS A 72 15.42 -30.78 2.77
CA HIS A 72 16.79 -31.13 2.44
C HIS A 72 17.82 -30.33 3.26
N LYS A 73 17.61 -29.02 3.40
CA LYS A 73 18.49 -28.13 4.18
C LYS A 73 18.48 -28.49 5.66
N GLY A 74 17.31 -28.70 6.24
CA GLY A 74 17.19 -29.12 7.65
C GLY A 74 17.87 -30.45 7.97
N ALA A 75 17.91 -31.36 7.00
CA ALA A 75 18.54 -32.68 7.19
C ALA A 75 20.06 -32.70 6.94
N ASN A 76 20.60 -31.78 6.11
CA ASN A 76 21.96 -31.89 5.60
C ASN A 76 22.87 -30.68 5.84
N ASP A 77 22.34 -29.58 6.36
CA ASP A 77 23.09 -28.34 6.56
C ASP A 77 23.13 -27.97 8.05
N PRO A 78 24.30 -28.09 8.72
CA PRO A 78 24.41 -27.81 10.16
C PRO A 78 23.94 -26.41 10.59
N PHE A 79 23.93 -25.46 9.67
CA PHE A 79 23.42 -24.11 9.94
C PHE A 79 21.94 -24.13 10.38
N TYR A 80 21.15 -25.08 9.86
CA TYR A 80 19.72 -25.19 10.13
C TYR A 80 19.37 -26.06 11.35
N GLU A 81 20.34 -26.75 11.97
CA GLU A 81 20.08 -27.64 13.13
C GLU A 81 19.41 -26.94 14.33
N SER A 82 19.74 -25.65 14.54
CA SER A 82 19.21 -24.85 15.66
C SER A 82 18.13 -23.85 15.26
N VAL A 83 17.67 -23.93 13.99
CA VAL A 83 16.70 -22.98 13.43
C VAL A 83 15.33 -23.64 13.32
N GLU A 84 14.32 -23.05 13.95
CA GLU A 84 12.93 -23.40 13.70
C GLU A 84 12.46 -22.67 12.43
N ILE A 85 11.99 -23.42 11.43
CA ILE A 85 11.52 -22.88 10.16
C ILE A 85 10.01 -23.07 10.10
N VAL A 86 9.29 -21.95 9.96
CA VAL A 86 7.85 -21.95 9.71
C VAL A 86 7.61 -21.49 8.27
N PHE A 87 7.17 -22.42 7.43
CA PHE A 87 6.83 -22.13 6.04
C PHE A 87 5.31 -21.99 5.88
N SER A 88 4.87 -20.86 5.31
CA SER A 88 3.48 -20.62 4.95
C SER A 88 3.41 -20.33 3.45
N GLY A 89 3.06 -21.36 2.69
CA GLY A 89 3.10 -21.39 1.24
C GLY A 89 1.95 -20.62 0.56
N PRO A 90 1.92 -20.63 -0.79
CA PRO A 90 0.89 -19.98 -1.59
C PRO A 90 -0.49 -20.64 -1.48
N ASP A 91 -0.58 -21.84 -0.93
CA ASP A 91 -1.80 -22.58 -0.62
C ASP A 91 -2.52 -22.06 0.64
N VAL A 92 -1.81 -21.35 1.52
CA VAL A 92 -2.37 -20.73 2.72
C VAL A 92 -2.88 -19.33 2.38
N ALA A 93 -4.16 -19.08 2.63
CA ALA A 93 -4.78 -17.79 2.34
C ALA A 93 -4.13 -16.62 3.11
N GLY A 94 -4.12 -15.45 2.49
CA GLY A 94 -3.58 -14.19 3.03
C GLY A 94 -2.20 -13.85 2.45
N GLU A 95 -1.87 -12.56 2.50
CA GLU A 95 -0.57 -12.03 2.10
C GLU A 95 0.51 -12.41 3.11
N GLY A 96 1.76 -12.52 2.65
CA GLY A 96 2.89 -12.98 3.46
C GLY A 96 3.09 -12.14 4.72
N GLU A 97 3.04 -10.82 4.59
CA GLU A 97 3.18 -9.91 5.73
C GLU A 97 2.07 -10.08 6.77
N HIS A 98 0.83 -10.25 6.36
CA HIS A 98 -0.29 -10.49 7.29
C HIS A 98 -0.14 -11.81 8.04
N LYS A 99 0.32 -12.86 7.36
CA LYS A 99 0.61 -14.16 7.99
C LYS A 99 1.70 -14.04 9.06
N VAL A 100 2.77 -13.26 8.78
CA VAL A 100 3.82 -12.99 9.76
C VAL A 100 3.28 -12.18 10.95
N MET A 101 2.44 -11.16 10.69
CA MET A 101 1.80 -10.39 11.77
C MET A 101 0.91 -11.27 12.67
N ASP A 102 0.16 -12.18 12.07
CA ASP A 102 -0.69 -13.11 12.83
C ASP A 102 0.15 -14.09 13.65
N PHE A 103 1.28 -14.55 13.14
CA PHE A 103 2.24 -15.36 13.88
C PHE A 103 2.80 -14.60 15.08
N ILE A 104 3.22 -13.34 14.91
CA ILE A 104 3.71 -12.49 16.00
C ILE A 104 2.62 -12.28 17.06
N ARG A 105 1.40 -11.93 16.64
CA ARG A 105 0.25 -11.76 17.55
C ARG A 105 -0.11 -13.04 18.32
N ALA A 106 0.03 -14.19 17.67
CA ALA A 106 -0.19 -15.48 18.35
C ALA A 106 0.84 -15.71 19.45
N ARG A 107 2.11 -15.42 19.19
CA ARG A 107 3.19 -15.54 20.19
C ARG A 107 3.04 -14.56 21.35
N GLN A 108 2.58 -13.34 21.09
CA GLN A 108 2.32 -12.33 22.13
C GLN A 108 1.28 -12.75 23.17
N LYS A 109 0.45 -13.75 22.87
CA LYS A 109 -0.52 -14.31 23.84
C LYS A 109 0.15 -15.20 24.91
N THR A 110 1.31 -15.76 24.60
CA THR A 110 2.02 -16.73 25.46
C THR A 110 3.38 -16.23 25.93
N GLU A 111 3.96 -15.28 25.24
CA GLU A 111 5.30 -14.75 25.53
C GLU A 111 5.21 -13.32 26.08
N THR A 112 6.21 -12.93 26.88
CA THR A 112 6.32 -11.55 27.35
C THR A 112 6.69 -10.65 26.16
N ARG A 113 5.93 -9.58 25.96
CA ARG A 113 6.19 -8.56 24.94
C ARG A 113 7.63 -8.04 25.07
N GLY A 114 8.33 -7.94 23.94
CA GLY A 114 9.73 -7.53 23.88
C GLY A 114 10.74 -8.60 24.31
N SER A 115 10.32 -9.82 24.61
CA SER A 115 11.23 -10.95 24.90
C SER A 115 11.98 -11.37 23.62
N ALA A 116 11.29 -11.37 22.47
CA ALA A 116 11.88 -11.66 21.19
C ALA A 116 12.33 -10.38 20.46
N LYS A 117 13.31 -10.53 19.55
CA LYS A 117 13.67 -9.53 18.57
C LYS A 117 13.15 -10.00 17.21
N HIS A 118 12.35 -9.19 16.58
CA HIS A 118 11.80 -9.45 15.24
C HIS A 118 12.63 -8.72 14.18
N CYS A 119 13.01 -9.43 13.12
CA CYS A 119 13.63 -8.81 11.95
C CYS A 119 12.84 -9.23 10.72
N PHE A 120 12.05 -8.32 10.17
CA PHE A 120 11.26 -8.55 8.98
C PHE A 120 12.04 -8.10 7.75
N TYR A 121 12.14 -8.96 6.73
CA TYR A 121 12.74 -8.59 5.45
C TYR A 121 11.67 -8.29 4.43
N GLY A 122 11.63 -7.06 3.91
CA GLY A 122 10.68 -6.65 2.90
C GLY A 122 10.94 -5.24 2.40
N LEU A 123 10.33 -4.89 1.25
CA LEU A 123 10.59 -3.63 0.54
C LEU A 123 9.42 -2.66 0.63
N ASP A 124 8.24 -3.14 0.95
CA ASP A 124 7.03 -2.35 0.92
C ASP A 124 6.96 -1.35 2.09
N ALA A 125 6.41 -0.18 1.81
CA ALA A 125 6.39 0.90 2.79
C ALA A 125 5.38 0.64 3.93
N ASP A 126 4.32 -0.11 3.66
CA ASP A 126 3.30 -0.49 4.64
C ASP A 126 3.82 -1.44 5.72
N LEU A 127 4.93 -2.15 5.47
CA LEU A 127 5.62 -2.93 6.50
C LEU A 127 6.06 -2.09 7.70
N ILE A 128 6.29 -0.79 7.52
CA ILE A 128 6.58 0.13 8.63
C ILE A 128 5.33 0.27 9.52
N MET A 129 4.17 0.45 8.89
CA MET A 129 2.89 0.57 9.60
C MET A 129 2.52 -0.74 10.30
N LEU A 130 2.67 -1.87 9.61
CA LEU A 130 2.46 -3.20 10.17
C LEU A 130 3.40 -3.47 11.36
N GLY A 131 4.67 -3.12 11.23
CA GLY A 131 5.64 -3.24 12.31
C GLY A 131 5.27 -2.40 13.53
N LEU A 132 4.82 -1.16 13.33
CA LEU A 132 4.37 -0.27 14.41
C LEU A 132 3.19 -0.86 15.18
N VAL A 133 2.16 -1.36 14.49
CA VAL A 133 0.95 -1.91 15.15
C VAL A 133 1.16 -3.29 15.78
N THR A 134 2.33 -3.91 15.63
CA THR A 134 2.68 -5.05 16.48
C THR A 134 2.93 -4.62 17.91
N HIS A 135 3.30 -3.36 18.13
CA HIS A 135 3.76 -2.79 19.39
C HIS A 135 4.98 -3.51 19.99
N GLU A 136 5.72 -4.30 19.17
CA GLU A 136 6.95 -4.93 19.61
C GLU A 136 8.10 -3.91 19.67
N PRO A 137 8.71 -3.70 20.84
CA PRO A 137 9.74 -2.67 20.99
C PRO A 137 11.03 -2.99 20.25
N LYS A 138 11.28 -4.28 19.96
CA LYS A 138 12.47 -4.76 19.26
C LYS A 138 12.13 -5.25 17.86
N PHE A 139 11.40 -4.43 17.10
CA PHE A 139 11.04 -4.73 15.72
C PHE A 139 11.97 -3.99 14.74
N LEU A 140 12.57 -4.75 13.85
CA LEU A 140 13.50 -4.28 12.83
C LEU A 140 12.93 -4.59 11.45
N LEU A 141 13.06 -3.67 10.52
CA LEU A 141 12.76 -3.87 9.10
C LEU A 141 14.04 -3.81 8.30
N LEU A 142 14.44 -4.93 7.70
CA LEU A 142 15.57 -5.05 6.80
C LEU A 142 15.10 -4.87 5.37
N ARG A 143 15.76 -4.00 4.61
CA ARG A 143 15.39 -3.73 3.22
C ARG A 143 16.61 -3.42 2.35
N GLU A 144 16.49 -3.60 1.05
CA GLU A 144 17.49 -3.16 0.11
C GLU A 144 17.45 -1.64 -0.08
N LYS A 145 18.63 -1.02 -0.19
CA LYS A 145 18.72 0.41 -0.50
C LYS A 145 18.13 0.72 -1.87
N MET A 146 17.31 1.75 -1.93
CA MET A 146 16.66 2.19 -3.19
C MET A 146 17.67 2.52 -4.29
N SER A 147 18.84 3.06 -3.95
CA SER A 147 19.92 3.37 -4.90
C SER A 147 20.45 2.12 -5.62
N VAL A 148 20.60 1.00 -4.90
CA VAL A 148 21.05 -0.28 -5.46
C VAL A 148 19.97 -0.83 -6.40
N ARG A 149 18.72 -0.73 -6.02
CA ARG A 149 17.57 -1.19 -6.82
C ARG A 149 17.47 -0.46 -8.16
N HIS A 150 17.70 0.86 -8.19
CA HIS A 150 17.71 1.65 -9.42
C HIS A 150 18.93 1.34 -10.30
N ALA A 151 20.10 1.17 -9.72
CA ALA A 151 21.31 0.83 -10.44
C ALA A 151 21.24 -0.57 -11.10
N ARG A 152 20.51 -1.50 -10.50
CA ARG A 152 20.34 -2.88 -11.02
C ARG A 152 19.27 -3.00 -12.11
N ARG A 153 18.27 -2.11 -12.15
CA ARG A 153 17.26 -2.09 -13.22
C ARG A 153 17.83 -1.89 -14.63
N GLY A 154 19.00 -1.28 -14.75
CA GLY A 154 19.69 -1.04 -16.03
C GLY A 154 20.88 -1.96 -16.32
N ARG A 155 21.35 -2.78 -15.36
CA ARG A 155 22.48 -3.71 -15.53
C ARG A 155 21.97 -5.14 -15.47
N LYS A 156 22.35 -5.97 -16.45
CA LYS A 156 22.26 -7.42 -16.30
C LYS A 156 23.16 -7.79 -15.11
N PRO A 157 22.66 -8.41 -14.05
CA PRO A 157 23.50 -8.83 -12.94
C PRO A 157 24.55 -9.82 -13.47
N LYS A 158 25.82 -9.53 -13.22
CA LYS A 158 26.90 -10.44 -13.55
C LYS A 158 26.86 -11.68 -12.65
N ASP A 159 26.36 -11.53 -11.44
CA ASP A 159 26.09 -12.60 -10.49
C ASP A 159 24.87 -12.21 -9.64
N PRO A 160 23.81 -13.02 -9.56
CA PRO A 160 22.65 -12.74 -8.71
C PRO A 160 22.95 -12.78 -7.20
N LEU A 161 24.11 -13.29 -6.79
CA LEU A 161 24.50 -13.43 -5.39
C LEU A 161 25.48 -12.33 -4.90
N GLU A 162 25.78 -11.31 -5.71
CA GLU A 162 26.73 -10.24 -5.35
C GLU A 162 26.08 -9.13 -4.52
N TYR A 163 25.37 -9.49 -3.45
CA TYR A 163 24.92 -8.53 -2.45
C TYR A 163 25.99 -8.37 -1.37
N THR A 164 26.29 -7.12 -1.03
CA THR A 164 27.12 -6.79 0.11
C THR A 164 26.27 -6.24 1.25
N ARG A 165 26.78 -6.28 2.49
CA ARG A 165 26.08 -5.68 3.65
C ARG A 165 25.75 -4.19 3.46
N TYR A 166 26.43 -3.48 2.56
CA TYR A 166 26.20 -2.08 2.26
C TYR A 166 25.02 -1.83 1.32
N ASP A 167 24.48 -2.89 0.73
CA ASP A 167 23.30 -2.82 -0.14
C ASP A 167 21.99 -2.84 0.64
N PHE A 168 22.09 -3.08 1.95
CA PHE A 168 20.93 -3.14 2.85
C PHE A 168 20.91 -1.96 3.81
N GLU A 169 19.72 -1.60 4.24
CA GLU A 169 19.46 -0.70 5.35
C GLU A 169 18.55 -1.38 6.36
N LEU A 170 18.71 -0.99 7.61
CA LEU A 170 17.94 -1.51 8.73
C LEU A 170 17.18 -0.34 9.35
N LEU A 171 15.85 -0.45 9.37
CA LEU A 171 14.99 0.50 10.07
C LEU A 171 14.60 -0.08 11.44
N GLU A 172 14.90 0.62 12.50
CA GLU A 172 14.46 0.30 13.85
C GLU A 172 13.07 0.91 14.10
N VAL A 173 12.03 0.09 14.01
CA VAL A 173 10.64 0.54 14.17
C VAL A 173 10.39 1.01 15.61
N GLY A 174 11.06 0.40 16.60
CA GLY A 174 11.01 0.86 17.98
C GLY A 174 11.51 2.30 18.16
N LEU A 175 12.55 2.69 17.42
CA LEU A 175 13.05 4.07 17.44
C LEU A 175 12.03 5.05 16.83
N LEU A 176 11.37 4.67 15.73
CA LEU A 176 10.30 5.48 15.15
C LEU A 176 9.16 5.69 16.15
N ARG A 177 8.77 4.65 16.87
CA ARG A 177 7.80 4.73 17.96
C ARG A 177 8.23 5.74 19.04
N ASP A 178 9.50 5.72 19.46
CA ASP A 178 10.03 6.67 20.44
C ASP A 178 10.07 8.12 19.89
N MET A 179 10.36 8.30 18.60
CA MET A 179 10.28 9.60 17.94
C MET A 179 8.84 10.15 17.96
N LEU A 180 7.84 9.32 17.65
CA LEU A 180 6.43 9.70 17.74
C LEU A 180 6.07 10.11 19.17
N ARG A 181 6.48 9.33 20.17
CA ARG A 181 6.29 9.65 21.59
C ARG A 181 6.80 11.04 21.94
N LEU A 182 8.02 11.38 21.52
CA LEU A 182 8.64 12.67 21.76
C LEU A 182 7.94 13.81 21.00
N GLN A 183 7.57 13.58 19.74
CA GLN A 183 6.90 14.58 18.91
C GLN A 183 5.54 15.00 19.49
N PHE A 184 4.82 14.06 20.09
CA PHE A 184 3.49 14.31 20.65
C PHE A 184 3.47 14.51 22.16
N ASP A 185 4.63 14.47 22.81
CA ASP A 185 4.76 14.62 24.26
C ASP A 185 3.89 13.61 25.02
N GLU A 186 3.88 12.36 24.53
CA GLU A 186 3.03 11.28 25.03
C GLU A 186 3.85 10.22 25.77
N ASP A 187 3.69 10.15 27.08
CA ASP A 187 4.45 9.19 27.89
C ASP A 187 3.60 8.02 28.42
N ARG A 188 2.29 8.11 28.39
CA ARG A 188 1.41 7.13 29.04
C ARG A 188 0.80 6.11 28.07
N ASP A 189 0.32 6.61 26.93
CA ASP A 189 -0.47 5.83 25.98
C ASP A 189 0.18 5.78 24.60
N VAL A 190 1.49 5.51 24.56
CA VAL A 190 2.28 5.53 23.30
C VAL A 190 1.74 4.52 22.30
N GLU A 191 1.25 3.36 22.73
CA GLU A 191 0.64 2.36 21.86
C GLU A 191 -0.58 2.93 21.13
N ARG A 192 -1.42 3.66 21.84
CA ARG A 192 -2.61 4.28 21.25
C ARG A 192 -2.27 5.46 20.35
N LEU A 193 -1.20 6.18 20.67
CA LEU A 193 -0.68 7.22 19.76
C LEU A 193 -0.20 6.60 18.46
N VAL A 194 0.50 5.46 18.52
CA VAL A 194 0.95 4.71 17.36
C VAL A 194 -0.24 4.20 16.53
N ASP A 195 -1.28 3.68 17.18
CA ASP A 195 -2.51 3.25 16.50
C ASP A 195 -3.18 4.41 15.76
N ASP A 196 -3.28 5.58 16.40
CA ASP A 196 -3.83 6.78 15.77
C ASP A 196 -2.95 7.26 14.61
N PHE A 197 -1.63 7.25 14.78
CA PHE A 197 -0.68 7.59 13.72
C PHE A 197 -0.89 6.70 12.48
N VAL A 198 -0.92 5.38 12.66
CA VAL A 198 -1.13 4.43 11.57
C VAL A 198 -2.53 4.60 10.95
N CYS A 199 -3.57 4.78 11.78
CA CYS A 199 -4.93 5.04 11.30
C CYS A 199 -4.99 6.29 10.40
N LEU A 200 -4.31 7.36 10.76
CA LEU A 200 -4.25 8.58 9.96
C LEU A 200 -3.42 8.39 8.69
N CYS A 201 -2.33 7.63 8.74
CA CYS A 201 -1.54 7.31 7.55
C CYS A 201 -2.34 6.57 6.46
N MET A 202 -3.43 5.86 6.82
CA MET A 202 -4.33 5.26 5.81
C MET A 202 -5.02 6.31 4.93
N LEU A 203 -5.10 7.57 5.35
CA LEU A 203 -5.72 8.66 4.58
C LEU A 203 -4.89 9.10 3.36
N VAL A 204 -3.59 8.83 3.35
CA VAL A 204 -2.73 9.10 2.17
C VAL A 204 -2.85 8.01 1.10
N GLY A 205 -3.67 6.99 1.35
CA GLY A 205 -3.89 5.87 0.45
C GLY A 205 -2.87 4.75 0.59
N ASN A 206 -3.28 3.58 0.14
CA ASN A 206 -2.47 2.37 0.04
C ASN A 206 -3.05 1.48 -1.07
N ASP A 207 -2.60 0.24 -1.20
CA ASP A 207 -3.06 -0.69 -2.23
C ASP A 207 -4.57 -1.01 -2.14
N PHE A 208 -5.19 -0.81 -0.97
CA PHE A 208 -6.60 -1.13 -0.71
C PHE A 208 -7.51 0.09 -0.62
N LEU A 209 -6.97 1.23 -0.18
CA LEU A 209 -7.72 2.46 0.07
C LEU A 209 -7.19 3.59 -0.83
N PRO A 210 -8.08 4.32 -1.53
CA PRO A 210 -7.68 5.51 -2.24
C PRO A 210 -7.24 6.60 -1.25
N ASN A 211 -6.32 7.46 -1.67
CA ASN A 211 -5.95 8.64 -0.89
C ASN A 211 -7.08 9.67 -0.85
N VAL A 212 -7.13 10.43 0.22
CA VAL A 212 -7.90 11.67 0.24
C VAL A 212 -7.27 12.64 -0.77
N PRO A 213 -8.02 13.22 -1.71
CA PRO A 213 -7.48 13.86 -2.92
C PRO A 213 -6.39 14.92 -2.71
N HIS A 214 -6.39 15.62 -1.59
CA HIS A 214 -5.39 16.65 -1.26
C HIS A 214 -4.29 16.15 -0.32
N LEU A 215 -4.27 14.86 0.01
CA LEU A 215 -3.26 14.26 0.86
C LEU A 215 -2.30 13.39 0.04
N GLU A 216 -1.38 14.04 -0.69
CA GLU A 216 -0.29 13.33 -1.39
C GLU A 216 1.00 13.39 -0.56
N ILE A 217 1.66 12.25 -0.37
CA ILE A 217 2.91 12.14 0.42
C ILE A 217 3.99 13.06 -0.14
N ALA A 218 4.10 13.14 -1.47
CA ALA A 218 5.08 14.00 -2.15
C ALA A 218 4.90 15.49 -1.84
N ASP A 219 3.71 15.91 -1.45
CA ASP A 219 3.36 17.30 -1.12
C ASP A 219 3.45 17.61 0.40
N GLY A 220 4.03 16.71 1.19
CA GLY A 220 4.20 16.90 2.64
C GLY A 220 2.94 16.63 3.46
N SER A 221 2.02 15.82 2.95
CA SER A 221 0.73 15.55 3.61
C SER A 221 0.87 14.83 4.94
N LEU A 222 1.93 14.04 5.15
CA LEU A 222 2.18 13.41 6.45
C LEU A 222 2.45 14.46 7.54
N ASP A 223 3.28 15.46 7.24
CA ASP A 223 3.57 16.54 8.19
C ASP A 223 2.34 17.38 8.48
N LEU A 224 1.54 17.69 7.44
CA LEU A 224 0.26 18.39 7.60
C LEU A 224 -0.69 17.62 8.50
N MET A 225 -0.86 16.33 8.26
CA MET A 225 -1.73 15.47 9.06
C MET A 225 -1.29 15.39 10.51
N MET A 226 0.01 15.20 10.74
CA MET A 226 0.55 15.06 12.09
C MET A 226 0.48 16.36 12.88
N SER A 227 0.78 17.49 12.24
CA SER A 227 0.62 18.82 12.89
C SER A 227 -0.84 19.11 13.21
N THR A 228 -1.75 18.86 12.26
CA THR A 228 -3.20 19.03 12.48
C THR A 228 -3.71 18.14 13.62
N TYR A 229 -3.33 16.88 13.64
CA TYR A 229 -3.70 15.96 14.71
C TYR A 229 -3.16 16.41 16.06
N LYS A 230 -1.90 16.85 16.13
CA LYS A 230 -1.29 17.38 17.36
C LYS A 230 -2.03 18.57 17.91
N GLU A 231 -2.39 19.53 17.05
CA GLU A 231 -3.16 20.72 17.43
C GLU A 231 -4.58 20.39 17.92
N LEU A 232 -5.20 19.36 17.33
CA LEU A 232 -6.55 18.93 17.69
C LEU A 232 -6.62 18.10 18.96
N ARG A 233 -5.53 17.47 19.41
CA ARG A 233 -5.54 16.54 20.55
C ARG A 233 -6.30 17.06 21.79
N PRO A 234 -6.12 18.32 22.24
CA PRO A 234 -6.86 18.84 23.37
C PRO A 234 -8.39 18.85 23.14
N ALA A 235 -8.82 19.14 21.91
CA ALA A 235 -10.24 19.21 21.55
C ALA A 235 -10.85 17.82 21.29
N LEU A 236 -10.05 16.83 20.87
CA LEU A 236 -10.52 15.48 20.64
C LEU A 236 -10.96 14.77 21.93
N GLY A 237 -10.40 15.16 23.09
CA GLY A 237 -10.70 14.54 24.37
C GLY A 237 -10.32 13.04 24.44
N GLY A 238 -9.38 12.59 23.62
CA GLY A 238 -8.87 11.23 23.56
C GLY A 238 -8.44 10.80 22.16
N PHE A 239 -8.09 9.54 22.02
CA PHE A 239 -7.58 8.97 20.77
C PHE A 239 -8.69 8.70 19.74
N VAL A 240 -8.33 8.75 18.45
CA VAL A 240 -9.23 8.45 17.32
C VAL A 240 -9.49 6.95 17.22
N SER A 241 -8.45 6.15 17.41
CA SER A 241 -8.55 4.69 17.46
C SER A 241 -9.00 4.22 18.86
N ARG A 242 -9.74 3.14 18.89
CA ARG A 242 -10.16 2.47 20.13
C ARG A 242 -10.14 0.96 19.93
N LYS A 243 -8.99 0.33 20.15
CA LYS A 243 -8.79 -1.12 19.87
C LYS A 243 -9.19 -1.45 18.43
N GLU A 244 -10.24 -2.22 18.23
CA GLU A 244 -10.76 -2.67 16.94
C GLU A 244 -11.74 -1.68 16.28
N ALA A 245 -11.94 -0.50 16.87
CA ALA A 245 -12.91 0.48 16.41
C ALA A 245 -12.30 1.87 16.24
N ILE A 246 -12.90 2.66 15.36
CA ILE A 246 -12.58 4.07 15.16
C ILE A 246 -13.67 4.92 15.84
N HIS A 247 -13.26 5.94 16.57
CA HIS A 247 -14.17 6.91 17.17
C HIS A 247 -14.58 7.95 16.12
N LEU A 248 -15.64 7.65 15.37
CA LEU A 248 -16.07 8.44 14.22
C LEU A 248 -16.21 9.96 14.51
N PRO A 249 -16.81 10.41 15.63
CA PRO A 249 -16.87 11.86 15.91
C PRO A 249 -15.51 12.54 16.04
N ARG A 250 -14.49 11.84 16.55
CA ARG A 250 -13.12 12.38 16.62
C ARG A 250 -12.46 12.39 15.24
N LEU A 251 -12.61 11.33 14.48
CA LEU A 251 -12.14 11.27 13.10
C LEU A 251 -12.79 12.36 12.24
N GLU A 252 -14.07 12.63 12.43
CA GLU A 252 -14.78 13.74 11.76
C GLU A 252 -14.14 15.10 12.03
N LEU A 253 -13.73 15.39 13.28
CA LEU A 253 -13.01 16.61 13.59
C LEU A 253 -11.68 16.72 12.85
N VAL A 254 -10.95 15.62 12.75
CA VAL A 254 -9.71 15.57 11.96
C VAL A 254 -9.99 15.84 10.49
N PHE A 255 -10.98 15.19 9.89
CA PHE A 255 -11.38 15.42 8.51
C PHE A 255 -11.80 16.87 8.25
N ARG A 256 -12.59 17.47 9.13
CA ARG A 256 -13.01 18.87 9.00
C ARG A 256 -11.83 19.83 8.99
N SER A 257 -10.82 19.56 9.84
CA SER A 257 -9.62 20.41 9.89
C SER A 257 -8.74 20.21 8.66
N LEU A 258 -8.57 18.98 8.17
CA LEU A 258 -7.83 18.72 6.95
C LEU A 258 -8.53 19.30 5.71
N ALA A 259 -9.86 19.23 5.64
CA ALA A 259 -10.65 19.79 4.54
C ALA A 259 -10.46 21.31 4.38
N ALA A 260 -10.09 22.04 5.43
CA ALA A 260 -9.80 23.47 5.33
C ALA A 260 -8.61 23.78 4.39
N PHE A 261 -7.70 22.82 4.17
CA PHE A 261 -6.54 22.98 3.29
C PHE A 261 -6.84 22.61 1.82
N GLU A 262 -7.93 21.91 1.56
CA GLU A 262 -8.28 21.39 0.24
C GLU A 262 -8.40 22.49 -0.84
N PRO A 263 -9.08 23.64 -0.64
CA PRO A 263 -9.18 24.68 -1.65
C PRO A 263 -7.81 25.24 -2.06
N GLN A 264 -6.91 25.44 -1.11
CA GLN A 264 -5.57 25.96 -1.38
C GLN A 264 -4.71 24.94 -2.14
N TYR A 265 -4.86 23.67 -1.81
CA TYR A 265 -4.17 22.58 -2.51
C TYR A 265 -4.55 22.54 -3.98
N PHE A 266 -5.83 22.52 -4.30
CA PHE A 266 -6.30 22.47 -5.69
C PHE A 266 -6.03 23.76 -6.46
N ALA A 267 -6.10 24.93 -5.83
CA ALA A 267 -5.71 26.18 -6.47
C ALA A 267 -4.23 26.16 -6.90
N ARG A 268 -3.33 25.67 -6.03
CA ARG A 268 -1.90 25.53 -6.34
C ARG A 268 -1.66 24.53 -7.48
N ARG A 269 -2.32 23.37 -7.43
CA ARG A 269 -2.17 22.31 -8.43
C ARG A 269 -2.68 22.74 -9.80
N GLY A 270 -3.82 23.40 -9.87
CA GLY A 270 -4.36 23.95 -11.12
C GLY A 270 -3.43 24.97 -11.79
N LEU A 271 -2.67 25.76 -11.01
CA LEU A 271 -1.66 26.67 -11.55
C LEU A 271 -0.42 25.89 -12.09
N GLN A 272 -0.05 24.78 -11.49
CA GLN A 272 1.07 23.95 -11.97
C GLN A 272 0.76 23.19 -13.26
N GLU A 273 -0.48 22.78 -13.47
CA GLU A 273 -0.92 22.10 -14.69
C GLU A 273 -1.07 23.04 -15.91
N GLN A 274 -1.13 24.36 -15.69
CA GLN A 274 -1.22 25.38 -16.73
C GLN A 274 0.14 25.85 -17.25
N ASN A 275 1.24 25.51 -16.60
CA ASN A 275 2.62 25.83 -16.97
C ASN A 275 3.35 24.61 -17.54
#